data_ff5416ad8c9b3a76b0a0618df85620c5
#
_entry.id   ff5416ad8c9b3a76b0a0618df85620c5
#
_cell.length_a   1.000
_cell.length_b   1.000
_cell.length_c   1.000
_cell.angle_alpha   90.00
_cell.angle_beta   90.00
_cell.angle_gamma   90.00
#
_symmetry.space_group_name_H-M   'P 1'
#
loop_
_entity.id
_entity.type
_entity.pdbx_description
1 polymer ?
#
loop_
_entity_poly.entity_id
_entity_poly.type
_entity_poly.pdbx_seq_one_letter_code
_entity_poly.pdbx_strand_id
1 'polypeptide(L)' 'MIATPEKALADKIHDDRGTGIRTQEEMKDYLLKNLRVDPESLAKLEAEVFALIADRYRSKKIRLLSDVARRFRRGEGLHE' A
#
# COMPACT_ATOMS: atom_id res chain seq x y z
N MET A 1 -4.61 -18.23 -12.79
CA MET A 1 -4.33 -17.51 -11.55
C MET A 1 -4.89 -16.10 -11.62
N ILE A 2 -5.63 -15.72 -10.63
CA ILE A 2 -6.26 -14.41 -10.61
C ILE A 2 -5.41 -13.45 -9.79
N ALA A 3 -4.93 -12.38 -10.44
CA ALA A 3 -4.18 -11.34 -9.75
C ALA A 3 -5.18 -10.40 -9.09
N THR A 4 -5.15 -10.31 -7.77
CA THR A 4 -5.98 -9.36 -7.06
C THR A 4 -5.40 -7.96 -7.18
N PRO A 5 -6.22 -6.90 -7.04
CA PRO A 5 -5.69 -5.53 -7.03
C PRO A 5 -4.62 -5.32 -5.96
N GLU A 6 -4.78 -5.98 -4.82
CA GLU A 6 -3.81 -5.89 -3.74
C GLU A 6 -2.45 -6.42 -4.17
N LYS A 7 -2.44 -7.58 -4.80
CA LYS A 7 -1.19 -8.19 -5.24
C LYS A 7 -0.54 -7.36 -6.35
N ALA A 8 -1.32 -6.87 -7.28
CA ALA A 8 -0.79 -6.05 -8.37
C ALA A 8 -0.11 -4.79 -7.83
N LEU A 9 -0.75 -4.14 -6.86
CA LEU A 9 -0.19 -2.94 -6.26
C LEU A 9 1.07 -3.27 -5.46
N ALA A 10 1.04 -4.34 -4.69
CA ALA A 10 2.18 -4.75 -3.90
C ALA A 10 3.38 -5.09 -4.79
N ASP A 11 3.14 -5.80 -5.89
CA ASP A 11 4.21 -6.15 -6.82
C ASP A 11 4.84 -4.92 -7.43
N LYS A 12 4.03 -3.93 -7.79
CA LYS A 12 4.52 -2.69 -8.37
C LYS A 12 5.41 -1.95 -7.38
N ILE A 13 5.02 -1.89 -6.13
CA ILE A 13 5.81 -1.21 -5.10
C ILE A 13 7.08 -2.00 -4.80
N HIS A 14 6.99 -3.31 -4.77
CA HIS A 14 8.14 -4.17 -4.51
C HIS A 14 9.20 -4.03 -5.61
N ASP A 15 8.75 -3.89 -6.84
CA ASP A 15 9.63 -3.74 -8.00
C ASP A 15 10.30 -2.37 -8.06
N ASP A 16 9.68 -1.36 -7.47
CA ASP A 16 10.21 0.00 -7.51
C ASP A 16 11.31 0.18 -6.47
N ARG A 17 12.52 0.01 -6.88
CA ARG A 17 13.69 0.10 -5.99
C ARG A 17 14.21 1.51 -5.79
N GLY A 18 13.70 2.45 -6.59
CA GLY A 18 14.18 3.82 -6.53
C GLY A 18 13.53 4.66 -5.44
N THR A 19 12.50 4.15 -4.80
CA THR A 19 11.78 4.89 -3.77
C THR A 19 12.36 4.60 -2.40
N GLY A 20 12.85 5.62 -1.72
CA GLY A 20 13.37 5.47 -0.36
C GLY A 20 12.27 5.62 0.68
N ILE A 21 11.21 4.87 0.55
CA ILE A 21 10.07 4.96 1.46
C ILE A 21 10.40 4.30 2.79
N ARG A 22 10.33 5.06 3.86
CA ARG A 22 10.66 4.56 5.20
C ARG A 22 9.54 4.78 6.22
N THR A 23 8.58 5.66 5.93
CA THR A 23 7.50 5.97 6.85
C THR A 23 6.16 5.81 6.17
N GLN A 24 5.10 5.74 6.98
CA GLN A 24 3.75 5.62 6.45
C GLN A 24 3.37 6.85 5.64
N GLU A 25 3.80 8.02 6.07
CA GLU A 25 3.49 9.24 5.34
C GLU A 25 4.16 9.26 3.98
N GLU A 26 5.41 8.81 3.90
CA GLU A 26 6.08 8.70 2.63
C GLU A 26 5.38 7.70 1.72
N MET A 27 4.93 6.58 2.26
CA MET A 27 4.17 5.60 1.49
C MET A 27 2.85 6.19 1.02
N LYS A 28 2.15 6.93 1.87
CA LYS A 28 0.91 7.57 1.50
C LYS A 28 1.12 8.56 0.35
N ASP A 29 2.13 9.41 0.45
CA ASP A 29 2.47 10.35 -0.60
C ASP A 29 2.79 9.63 -1.90
N TYR A 30 3.58 8.58 -1.82
CA TYR A 30 3.96 7.80 -2.99
C TYR A 30 2.72 7.24 -3.70
N LEU A 31 1.81 6.67 -2.92
CA LEU A 31 0.60 6.09 -3.49
C LEU A 31 -0.28 7.15 -4.17
N LEU A 32 -0.43 8.29 -3.54
CA LEU A 32 -1.33 9.32 -4.04
C LEU A 32 -0.71 10.13 -5.17
N LYS A 33 0.58 10.40 -5.10
CA LYS A 33 1.26 11.26 -6.09
C LYS A 33 1.90 10.49 -7.22
N ASN A 34 2.62 9.43 -6.91
CA ASN A 34 3.34 8.68 -7.93
C ASN A 34 2.46 7.66 -8.64
N LEU A 35 1.73 6.87 -7.89
CA LEU A 35 0.86 5.85 -8.45
C LEU A 35 -0.55 6.37 -8.71
N ARG A 36 -0.88 7.53 -8.14
CA ARG A 36 -2.19 8.15 -8.27
C ARG A 36 -3.31 7.21 -7.88
N VAL A 37 -3.09 6.48 -6.81
CA VAL A 37 -4.12 5.60 -6.28
C VAL A 37 -5.17 6.45 -5.57
N ASP A 38 -6.43 6.22 -5.90
CA ASP A 38 -7.54 6.90 -5.27
C ASP A 38 -7.66 6.47 -3.82
N PRO A 39 -7.74 7.41 -2.85
CA PRO A 39 -7.92 7.03 -1.45
C PRO A 39 -9.12 6.12 -1.20
N GLU A 40 -10.22 6.36 -1.91
CA GLU A 40 -11.39 5.49 -1.77
C GLU A 40 -11.12 4.08 -2.26
N SER A 41 -10.41 3.96 -3.37
CA SER A 41 -10.03 2.66 -3.89
C SER A 41 -9.09 1.94 -2.93
N LEU A 42 -8.15 2.68 -2.36
CA LEU A 42 -7.22 2.11 -1.41
C LEU A 42 -7.94 1.61 -0.15
N ALA A 43 -8.95 2.35 0.31
CA ALA A 43 -9.73 1.96 1.47
C ALA A 43 -10.54 0.68 1.23
N LYS A 44 -10.85 0.38 -0.02
CA LYS A 44 -11.59 -0.84 -0.37
C LYS A 44 -10.69 -2.07 -0.44
N LEU A 45 -9.39 -1.88 -0.54
CA LEU A 45 -8.45 -2.99 -0.58
C LEU A 45 -8.29 -3.58 0.81
N GLU A 46 -7.99 -4.87 0.86
CA GLU A 46 -7.86 -5.56 2.14
C GLU A 46 -6.44 -5.45 2.67
N ALA A 47 -6.32 -4.77 3.81
CA ALA A 47 -5.02 -4.58 4.44
C ALA A 47 -4.40 -5.92 4.85
N GLU A 48 -5.23 -6.90 5.20
CA GLU A 48 -4.74 -8.22 5.58
C GLU A 48 -4.00 -8.91 4.45
N VAL A 49 -4.47 -8.70 3.22
CA VAL A 49 -3.80 -9.29 2.06
C VAL A 49 -2.42 -8.66 1.90
N PHE A 50 -2.31 -7.35 2.09
CA PHE A 50 -1.01 -6.68 2.05
C PHE A 50 -0.09 -7.20 3.13
N ALA A 51 -0.61 -7.45 4.33
CA ALA A 51 0.19 -7.98 5.43
C ALA A 51 0.73 -9.36 5.09
N LEU A 52 -0.08 -10.20 4.48
CA LEU A 52 0.35 -11.53 4.05
C LEU A 52 1.43 -11.45 2.99
N ILE A 53 1.27 -10.53 2.04
CA ILE A 53 2.25 -10.34 0.98
C ILE A 53 3.54 -9.79 1.57
N ALA A 54 3.45 -8.88 2.51
CA ALA A 54 4.62 -8.31 3.17
C ALA A 54 5.43 -9.39 3.89
N ASP A 55 4.74 -10.30 4.55
CA ASP A 55 5.39 -11.39 5.25
C ASP A 55 6.08 -12.34 4.24
N ARG A 56 5.42 -12.60 3.13
CA ARG A 56 5.94 -13.48 2.10
C ARG A 56 7.18 -12.91 1.42
N TYR A 57 7.13 -11.63 1.11
CA TYR A 57 8.24 -10.95 0.44
C TYR A 57 9.28 -10.42 1.42
N ARG A 58 8.98 -10.44 2.71
CA ARG A 58 9.83 -9.87 3.76
C ARG A 58 10.22 -8.44 3.42
N SER A 59 9.25 -7.68 2.92
CA SER A 59 9.47 -6.32 2.46
C SER A 59 8.90 -5.31 3.46
N LYS A 60 9.75 -4.41 3.92
CA LYS A 60 9.29 -3.33 4.81
C LYS A 60 8.38 -2.36 4.09
N LYS A 61 8.61 -2.16 2.79
CA LYS A 61 7.76 -1.28 1.99
C LYS A 61 6.33 -1.78 1.96
N ILE A 62 6.15 -3.08 1.72
CA ILE A 62 4.80 -3.64 1.64
C ILE A 62 4.14 -3.63 3.01
N ARG A 63 4.94 -3.77 4.06
CA ARG A 63 4.41 -3.65 5.41
C ARG A 63 3.86 -2.24 5.67
N LEU A 64 4.59 -1.23 5.21
CA LEU A 64 4.12 0.14 5.29
C LEU A 64 2.84 0.33 4.47
N LEU A 65 2.78 -0.29 3.31
CA LEU A 65 1.58 -0.27 2.48
C LEU A 65 0.38 -0.87 3.24
N SER A 66 0.60 -1.97 3.92
CA SER A 66 -0.44 -2.61 4.73
C SER A 66 -0.95 -1.65 5.81
N ASP A 67 -0.02 -0.98 6.49
CA ASP A 67 -0.38 -0.04 7.54
C ASP A 67 -1.18 1.14 6.99
N VAL A 68 -0.76 1.69 5.85
CA VAL A 68 -1.46 2.81 5.22
C VAL A 68 -2.86 2.39 4.77
N ALA A 69 -2.97 1.21 4.17
CA ALA A 69 -4.27 0.71 3.72
C ALA A 69 -5.23 0.54 4.91
N ARG A 70 -4.70 0.08 6.03
CA ARG A 70 -5.50 -0.09 7.24
C ARG A 70 -6.01 1.25 7.77
N ARG A 71 -5.16 2.26 7.73
CA ARG A 71 -5.54 3.61 8.17
C ARG A 71 -6.62 4.19 7.26
N PHE A 72 -6.48 4.03 5.97
CA PHE A 72 -7.49 4.51 5.03
C PHE A 72 -8.82 3.79 5.23
N ARG A 73 -8.77 2.51 5.53
CA ARG A 73 -9.98 1.75 5.78
C ARG A 73 -10.73 2.25 7.01
N ARG A 74 -10.01 2.78 7.99
CA ARG A 74 -10.60 3.42 9.17
C ARG A 74 -11.08 4.84 8.90
N GLY A 75 -10.81 5.37 7.73
CA GLY A 75 -11.17 6.73 7.38
C GLY A 75 -10.16 7.78 7.82
N GLU A 76 -9.07 7.39 8.45
CA GLU A 76 -8.10 8.35 8.96
C GLU A 76 -7.41 9.14 7.85
N GLY A 77 -7.14 8.49 6.73
CA GLY A 77 -6.50 9.15 5.60
C GLY A 77 -7.43 10.02 4.77
N LEU A 78 -8.73 9.93 5.01
CA LEU A 78 -9.73 10.69 4.25
C LEU A 78 -10.10 12.01 4.90
N HIS A 79 -9.68 12.22 6.13
CA HIS A 79 -9.96 13.44 6.87
C HIS A 79 -8.75 14.34 6.87
N GLU A 80 -8.70 15.17 5.90
CA GLU A 80 -7.60 16.13 5.78
C GLU A 80 -8.02 17.49 6.22
#